data_bf04f57d79bc5fe8b5c7d2cfcd60c568
#
_entry.id   bf04f57d79bc5fe8b5c7d2cfcd60c568
#
_cell.length_a   1.000
_cell.length_b   1.000
_cell.length_c   1.000
_cell.angle_alpha   90.00
_cell.angle_beta   90.00
_cell.angle_gamma   90.00
#
_symmetry.space_group_name_H-M   'P 1'
#
loop_
_entity.id
_entity.type
_entity.pdbx_description
1 polymer ?
#
loop_
_entity_poly.entity_id
_entity_poly.type
_entity_poly.pdbx_seq_one_letter_code
_entity_poly.pdbx_strand_id
1 'polypeptide(L)'
;MAADGASSGSAPENTLNMGLLPDLIGFHLRCAQVAFFQHFNKSTDAVDISLPQFGALVLIEANTGISQSAIASALRFDRSTLVQIIDRLEARGFVVREVSAHDRRSHALKLTPEGETALADLKRIISAHEDHMTRVLSPEEKTQLLALLTRIHQAPSGE
;
A
#
# COMPACT_ATOMS: atom_id res chain seq x y z
N MET A 1 -1.02 66.48 10.34
CA MET A 1 0.24 65.71 10.32
C MET A 1 -0.10 64.25 10.12
N ALA A 2 0.30 63.74 8.98
CA ALA A 2 0.02 62.43 8.50
C ALA A 2 0.80 61.37 9.30
N ALA A 3 0.23 60.19 9.52
CA ALA A 3 0.94 58.99 9.89
C ALA A 3 0.54 57.91 8.89
N ASP A 4 1.48 57.61 8.03
CA ASP A 4 1.47 56.52 7.08
C ASP A 4 1.34 55.16 7.79
N GLY A 5 0.28 54.46 7.51
CA GLY A 5 0.13 53.04 7.80
C GLY A 5 0.67 52.21 6.63
N ALA A 6 1.89 51.72 6.74
CA ALA A 6 2.49 50.83 5.77
C ALA A 6 1.71 49.53 5.74
N SER A 7 0.92 49.32 4.69
CA SER A 7 0.34 48.04 4.29
C SER A 7 1.46 47.15 3.81
N SER A 8 1.86 46.14 4.60
CA SER A 8 2.73 45.06 4.17
C SER A 8 1.93 44.14 3.21
N GLY A 9 2.04 44.47 1.92
CA GLY A 9 1.57 43.58 0.87
C GLY A 9 2.40 42.30 0.90
N SER A 10 1.78 41.20 1.34
CA SER A 10 2.29 39.87 1.09
C SER A 10 2.38 39.66 -0.43
N ALA A 11 3.58 39.36 -0.92
CA ALA A 11 3.78 38.99 -2.32
C ALA A 11 2.81 37.88 -2.71
N PRO A 12 2.21 37.88 -3.91
CA PRO A 12 1.37 36.80 -4.35
C PRO A 12 2.23 35.52 -4.37
N GLU A 13 1.88 34.52 -3.54
CA GLU A 13 2.38 33.17 -3.72
C GLU A 13 2.12 32.81 -5.17
N ASN A 14 3.19 32.50 -5.89
CA ASN A 14 3.15 32.10 -7.29
C ASN A 14 2.46 30.73 -7.38
N THR A 15 1.15 30.72 -7.26
CA THR A 15 0.33 29.51 -7.35
C THR A 15 0.37 29.03 -8.78
N LEU A 16 1.07 27.89 -8.98
CA LEU A 16 1.15 27.25 -10.27
C LEU A 16 -0.27 26.95 -10.79
N ASN A 17 -0.54 27.36 -12.02
CA ASN A 17 -1.79 27.00 -12.66
C ASN A 17 -1.76 25.50 -13.01
N MET A 18 -2.61 24.72 -12.34
CA MET A 18 -2.70 23.26 -12.51
C MET A 18 -3.51 22.82 -13.75
N GLY A 19 -4.13 23.77 -14.46
CA GLY A 19 -4.92 23.48 -15.66
C GLY A 19 -6.02 22.44 -15.41
N LEU A 20 -6.04 21.39 -16.20
CA LEU A 20 -7.03 20.31 -16.14
C LEU A 20 -6.79 19.32 -14.98
N LEU A 21 -5.61 19.31 -14.36
CA LEU A 21 -5.25 18.26 -13.39
C LEU A 21 -6.24 18.10 -12.24
N PRO A 22 -6.79 19.19 -11.61
CA PRO A 22 -7.71 19.05 -10.48
C PRO A 22 -9.04 18.34 -10.84
N ASP A 23 -9.40 18.28 -12.11
CA ASP A 23 -10.64 17.63 -12.57
C ASP A 23 -10.43 16.14 -12.91
N LEU A 24 -9.20 15.64 -12.83
CA LEU A 24 -8.88 14.27 -13.21
C LEU A 24 -8.81 13.32 -12.00
N ILE A 25 -9.63 12.28 -12.01
CA ILE A 25 -9.59 11.21 -10.98
C ILE A 25 -8.19 10.59 -10.88
N GLY A 26 -7.53 10.33 -12.03
CA GLY A 26 -6.18 9.76 -12.07
C GLY A 26 -5.14 10.62 -11.35
N PHE A 27 -5.26 11.95 -11.41
CA PHE A 27 -4.41 12.88 -10.67
C PHE A 27 -4.61 12.73 -9.16
N HIS A 28 -5.85 12.70 -8.68
CA HIS A 28 -6.15 12.53 -7.26
C HIS A 28 -5.73 11.17 -6.73
N LEU A 29 -5.93 10.09 -7.49
CA LEU A 29 -5.42 8.76 -7.15
C LEU A 29 -3.90 8.77 -7.00
N ARG A 30 -3.18 9.42 -7.92
CA ARG A 30 -1.73 9.57 -7.84
C ARG A 30 -1.30 10.35 -6.60
N CYS A 31 -1.93 11.47 -6.30
CA CYS A 31 -1.62 12.30 -5.13
C CYS A 31 -1.88 11.52 -3.82
N ALA A 32 -3.03 10.86 -3.72
CA ALA A 32 -3.38 10.03 -2.59
C ALA A 32 -2.37 8.89 -2.40
N GLN A 33 -2.03 8.17 -3.47
CA GLN A 33 -1.04 7.10 -3.43
C GLN A 33 0.32 7.58 -2.91
N VAL A 34 0.80 8.73 -3.40
CA VAL A 34 2.09 9.29 -2.93
C VAL A 34 2.03 9.61 -1.44
N ALA A 35 0.95 10.24 -0.96
CA ALA A 35 0.79 10.59 0.44
C ALA A 35 0.74 9.34 1.34
N PHE A 36 -0.02 8.31 0.93
CA PHE A 36 -0.10 7.03 1.64
C PHE A 36 1.25 6.34 1.71
N PHE A 37 2.00 6.24 0.60
CA PHE A 37 3.32 5.61 0.59
C PHE A 37 4.36 6.35 1.42
N GLN A 38 4.36 7.69 1.38
CA GLN A 38 5.29 8.48 2.19
C GLN A 38 5.05 8.27 3.69
N HIS A 39 3.79 8.24 4.12
CA HIS A 39 3.46 7.99 5.52
C HIS A 39 3.72 6.53 5.91
N PHE A 40 3.38 5.57 5.04
CA PHE A 40 3.66 4.15 5.24
C PHE A 40 5.15 3.91 5.50
N ASN A 41 6.02 4.39 4.61
CA ASN A 41 7.46 4.19 4.74
C ASN A 41 8.00 4.74 6.06
N LYS A 42 7.51 5.92 6.51
CA LYS A 42 7.88 6.48 7.83
C LYS A 42 7.40 5.59 8.98
N SER A 43 6.20 5.02 8.86
CA SER A 43 5.60 4.20 9.91
C SER A 43 6.25 2.82 10.03
N THR A 44 6.80 2.29 8.94
CA THR A 44 7.42 0.94 8.88
C THR A 44 8.94 0.96 8.85
N ASP A 45 9.57 2.13 8.95
CA ASP A 45 11.03 2.30 8.87
C ASP A 45 11.78 1.40 9.88
N ALA A 46 11.27 1.30 11.10
CA ALA A 46 11.86 0.45 12.14
C ALA A 46 11.76 -1.07 11.86
N VAL A 47 10.85 -1.49 11.00
CA VAL A 47 10.60 -2.91 10.69
C VAL A 47 11.19 -3.30 9.32
N ASP A 48 11.55 -2.32 8.49
CA ASP A 48 12.10 -2.50 7.14
C ASP A 48 11.26 -3.47 6.27
N ILE A 49 9.95 -3.25 6.24
CA ILE A 49 9.00 -4.00 5.42
C ILE A 49 8.29 -3.07 4.45
N SER A 50 8.38 -3.36 3.16
CA SER A 50 7.64 -2.64 2.14
C SER A 50 6.17 -3.08 2.05
N LEU A 51 5.30 -2.21 1.51
CA LEU A 51 3.88 -2.55 1.31
C LEU A 51 3.66 -3.83 0.47
N PRO A 52 4.42 -4.09 -0.63
CA PRO A 52 4.36 -5.37 -1.33
C PRO A 52 4.69 -6.58 -0.46
N GLN A 53 5.69 -6.47 0.41
CA GLN A 53 6.07 -7.54 1.34
C GLN A 53 4.97 -7.78 2.38
N PHE A 54 4.40 -6.72 2.95
CA PHE A 54 3.25 -6.81 3.85
C PHE A 54 2.06 -7.51 3.17
N GLY A 55 1.70 -7.11 1.95
CA GLY A 55 0.63 -7.75 1.17
C GLY A 55 0.88 -9.24 0.95
N ALA A 56 2.12 -9.64 0.65
CA ALA A 56 2.47 -11.04 0.49
C ALA A 56 2.31 -11.82 1.81
N LEU A 57 2.79 -11.30 2.94
CA LEU A 57 2.64 -11.92 4.26
C LEU A 57 1.17 -12.13 4.64
N VAL A 58 0.31 -11.11 4.41
CA VAL A 58 -1.15 -11.20 4.65
C VAL A 58 -1.79 -12.32 3.84
N LEU A 59 -1.44 -12.43 2.54
CA LEU A 59 -1.99 -13.47 1.67
C LEU A 59 -1.51 -14.88 2.06
N ILE A 60 -0.24 -15.02 2.49
CA ILE A 60 0.30 -16.30 2.96
C ILE A 60 -0.38 -16.74 4.26
N GLU A 61 -0.61 -15.82 5.20
CA GLU A 61 -1.34 -16.13 6.44
C GLU A 61 -2.77 -16.60 6.16
N ALA A 62 -3.49 -15.84 5.31
CA ALA A 62 -4.89 -16.13 5.00
C ALA A 62 -5.08 -17.40 4.16
N ASN A 63 -4.03 -17.89 3.47
CA ASN A 63 -4.10 -18.99 2.52
C ASN A 63 -2.87 -19.91 2.68
N THR A 64 -2.80 -20.66 3.78
CA THR A 64 -1.66 -21.56 4.04
C THR A 64 -1.42 -22.51 2.85
N GLY A 65 -0.20 -22.53 2.34
CA GLY A 65 0.16 -23.33 1.18
C GLY A 65 -0.10 -22.65 -0.18
N ILE A 66 -0.39 -21.37 -0.19
CA ILE A 66 -0.59 -20.58 -1.41
C ILE A 66 0.65 -20.60 -2.31
N SER A 67 0.43 -20.66 -3.63
CA SER A 67 1.52 -20.59 -4.60
C SER A 67 1.97 -19.15 -4.87
N GLN A 68 3.24 -18.98 -5.28
CA GLN A 68 3.75 -17.67 -5.70
C GLN A 68 2.94 -17.06 -6.84
N SER A 69 2.49 -17.87 -7.80
CA SER A 69 1.69 -17.39 -8.93
C SER A 69 0.34 -16.85 -8.50
N ALA A 70 -0.29 -17.44 -7.49
CA ALA A 70 -1.56 -16.94 -6.95
C ALA A 70 -1.39 -15.57 -6.26
N ILE A 71 -0.29 -15.40 -5.49
CA ILE A 71 0.02 -14.11 -4.86
C ILE A 71 0.35 -13.04 -5.92
N ALA A 72 1.14 -13.39 -6.95
CA ALA A 72 1.48 -12.47 -8.04
C ALA A 72 0.20 -11.95 -8.73
N SER A 73 -0.72 -12.86 -9.04
CA SER A 73 -2.02 -12.51 -9.62
C SER A 73 -2.85 -11.62 -8.70
N ALA A 74 -2.97 -11.97 -7.42
CA ALA A 74 -3.77 -11.22 -6.46
C ALA A 74 -3.24 -9.79 -6.23
N LEU A 75 -1.90 -9.62 -6.15
CA LEU A 75 -1.24 -8.33 -5.94
C LEU A 75 -0.91 -7.60 -7.24
N ARG A 76 -1.25 -8.17 -8.40
CA ARG A 76 -0.98 -7.60 -9.74
C ARG A 76 0.50 -7.31 -9.98
N PHE A 77 1.37 -8.20 -9.50
CA PHE A 77 2.80 -8.17 -9.79
C PHE A 77 3.13 -9.13 -10.92
N ASP A 78 4.17 -8.81 -11.68
CA ASP A 78 4.82 -9.80 -12.53
C ASP A 78 5.53 -10.86 -11.67
N ARG A 79 5.76 -12.04 -12.27
CA ARG A 79 6.32 -13.19 -11.57
C ARG A 79 7.73 -12.92 -11.02
N SER A 80 8.54 -12.17 -11.74
CA SER A 80 9.93 -11.88 -11.33
C SER A 80 9.99 -10.95 -10.12
N THR A 81 9.13 -9.94 -10.10
CA THR A 81 8.97 -9.03 -8.95
C THR A 81 8.54 -9.80 -7.70
N LEU A 82 7.55 -10.69 -7.83
CA LEU A 82 7.11 -11.48 -6.67
C LEU A 82 8.19 -12.44 -6.16
N VAL A 83 8.94 -13.09 -7.04
CA VAL A 83 10.07 -13.95 -6.64
C VAL A 83 11.03 -13.17 -5.75
N GLN A 84 11.43 -11.94 -6.15
CA GLN A 84 12.31 -11.10 -5.34
C GLN A 84 11.71 -10.71 -3.98
N ILE A 85 10.40 -10.46 -3.94
CA ILE A 85 9.68 -10.17 -2.68
C ILE A 85 9.76 -11.37 -1.74
N ILE A 86 9.45 -12.57 -2.24
CA ILE A 86 9.46 -13.80 -1.44
C ILE A 86 10.88 -14.16 -1.02
N ASP A 87 11.88 -14.02 -1.91
CA ASP A 87 13.29 -14.27 -1.57
C ASP A 87 13.76 -13.40 -0.40
N ARG A 88 13.36 -12.11 -0.37
CA ARG A 88 13.69 -11.22 0.74
C ARG A 88 12.99 -11.62 2.04
N LEU A 89 11.73 -12.04 1.97
CA LEU A 89 10.98 -12.52 3.14
C LEU A 89 11.55 -13.83 3.69
N GLU A 90 11.97 -14.75 2.81
CA GLU A 90 12.61 -16.01 3.18
C GLU A 90 14.01 -15.76 3.78
N ALA A 91 14.81 -14.87 3.19
CA ALA A 91 16.11 -14.47 3.74
C ALA A 91 16.03 -13.86 5.14
N ARG A 92 14.88 -13.25 5.48
CA ARG A 92 14.58 -12.71 6.82
C ARG A 92 13.97 -13.77 7.76
N GLY A 93 13.76 -14.99 7.30
CA GLY A 93 13.18 -16.07 8.08
C GLY A 93 11.68 -15.92 8.35
N PHE A 94 10.95 -15.07 7.59
CA PHE A 94 9.51 -14.87 7.79
C PHE A 94 8.64 -15.85 7.02
N VAL A 95 9.16 -16.39 5.93
CA VAL A 95 8.46 -17.29 5.03
C VAL A 95 9.35 -18.50 4.73
N VAL A 96 8.73 -19.65 4.55
CA VAL A 96 9.38 -20.88 4.05
C VAL A 96 8.66 -21.37 2.80
N ARG A 97 9.45 -21.95 1.87
CA ARG A 97 8.95 -22.67 0.71
C ARG A 97 8.94 -24.16 1.02
N GLU A 98 7.77 -24.78 0.97
CA GLU A 98 7.64 -26.22 1.06
C GLU A 98 7.30 -26.80 -0.31
N VAL A 99 7.64 -28.06 -0.55
CA VAL A 99 7.18 -28.77 -1.75
C VAL A 99 5.66 -28.93 -1.64
N SER A 100 4.93 -28.46 -2.66
CA SER A 100 3.47 -28.59 -2.65
C SER A 100 3.06 -30.08 -2.63
N ALA A 101 2.14 -30.44 -1.75
CA ALA A 101 1.57 -31.79 -1.70
C ALA A 101 0.77 -32.16 -2.97
N HIS A 102 0.28 -31.15 -3.71
CA HIS A 102 -0.56 -31.34 -4.89
C HIS A 102 0.21 -31.22 -6.21
N ASP A 103 1.32 -30.49 -6.24
CA ASP A 103 2.16 -30.33 -7.43
C ASP A 103 3.63 -30.17 -7.02
N ARG A 104 4.43 -31.20 -7.30
CA ARG A 104 5.88 -31.21 -7.02
C ARG A 104 6.67 -30.11 -7.76
N ARG A 105 6.08 -29.45 -8.76
CA ARG A 105 6.70 -28.36 -9.51
C ARG A 105 6.37 -26.99 -8.93
N SER A 106 5.45 -26.91 -7.96
CA SER A 106 5.08 -25.68 -7.29
C SER A 106 5.52 -25.71 -5.82
N HIS A 107 5.88 -24.53 -5.30
CA HIS A 107 6.18 -24.37 -3.89
C HIS A 107 4.96 -23.78 -3.17
N ALA A 108 4.62 -24.40 -2.06
CA ALA A 108 3.65 -23.89 -1.09
C ALA A 108 4.35 -22.92 -0.14
N LEU A 109 3.80 -21.73 0.04
CA LEU A 109 4.35 -20.75 0.96
C LEU A 109 3.64 -20.84 2.30
N LYS A 110 4.43 -20.70 3.38
CA LYS A 110 3.94 -20.66 4.75
C LYS A 110 4.70 -19.60 5.55
N LEU A 111 4.03 -19.01 6.52
CA LEU A 111 4.73 -18.19 7.53
C LEU A 111 5.50 -19.10 8.48
N THR A 112 6.63 -18.60 8.96
CA THR A 112 7.30 -19.14 10.13
C THR A 112 6.71 -18.54 11.41
N PRO A 113 6.99 -19.07 12.62
CA PRO A 113 6.59 -18.42 13.87
C PRO A 113 7.10 -16.98 14.00
N GLU A 114 8.31 -16.70 13.50
CA GLU A 114 8.88 -15.36 13.42
C GLU A 114 8.11 -14.47 12.44
N GLY A 115 7.69 -15.03 11.30
CA GLY A 115 6.86 -14.35 10.30
C GLY A 115 5.47 -14.02 10.83
N GLU A 116 4.84 -14.90 11.59
CA GLU A 116 3.55 -14.65 12.25
C GLU A 116 3.66 -13.50 13.27
N THR A 117 4.72 -13.52 14.09
CA THR A 117 4.99 -12.46 15.07
C THR A 117 5.21 -11.11 14.37
N ALA A 118 6.07 -11.09 13.35
CA ALA A 118 6.35 -9.88 12.57
C ALA A 118 5.09 -9.34 11.89
N LEU A 119 4.25 -10.23 11.33
CA LEU A 119 2.99 -9.82 10.69
C LEU A 119 1.98 -9.24 11.70
N ALA A 120 1.90 -9.82 12.91
CA ALA A 120 1.03 -9.28 13.96
C ALA A 120 1.43 -7.84 14.35
N ASP A 121 2.73 -7.58 14.47
CA ASP A 121 3.24 -6.23 14.74
C ASP A 121 2.98 -5.27 13.58
N LEU A 122 3.21 -5.72 12.35
CA LEU A 122 2.92 -4.95 11.13
C LEU A 122 1.44 -4.59 11.03
N LYS A 123 0.53 -5.51 11.31
CA LYS A 123 -0.92 -5.24 11.29
C LYS A 123 -1.30 -4.09 12.24
N ARG A 124 -0.67 -3.99 13.42
CA ARG A 124 -0.90 -2.87 14.34
C ARG A 124 -0.40 -1.55 13.77
N ILE A 125 0.80 -1.55 13.18
CA ILE A 125 1.38 -0.37 12.54
C ILE A 125 0.52 0.10 11.36
N ILE A 126 0.08 -0.84 10.52
CA ILE A 126 -0.76 -0.55 9.36
C ILE A 126 -2.15 -0.04 9.79
N SER A 127 -2.75 -0.62 10.82
CA SER A 127 -4.04 -0.10 11.35
C SER A 127 -3.90 1.36 11.80
N ALA A 128 -2.86 1.69 12.55
CA ALA A 128 -2.60 3.06 12.98
C ALA A 128 -2.30 4.00 11.78
N HIS A 129 -1.59 3.51 10.76
CA HIS A 129 -1.35 4.24 9.52
C HIS A 129 -2.66 4.54 8.78
N GLU A 130 -3.52 3.54 8.59
CA GLU A 130 -4.82 3.68 7.93
C GLU A 130 -5.72 4.68 8.68
N ASP A 131 -5.80 4.57 10.01
CA ASP A 131 -6.58 5.49 10.84
C ASP A 131 -6.06 6.92 10.74
N HIS A 132 -4.74 7.11 10.74
CA HIS A 132 -4.12 8.42 10.56
C HIS A 132 -4.44 9.02 9.20
N MET A 133 -4.29 8.26 8.12
CA MET A 133 -4.50 8.75 6.76
C MET A 133 -5.97 9.02 6.45
N THR A 134 -6.86 8.26 7.05
CA THR A 134 -8.30 8.37 6.80
C THR A 134 -9.07 9.17 7.86
N ARG A 135 -8.38 9.80 8.82
CA ARG A 135 -9.00 10.57 9.92
C ARG A 135 -9.90 11.73 9.47
N VAL A 136 -9.73 12.18 8.24
CA VAL A 136 -10.51 13.27 7.61
C VAL A 136 -11.83 12.78 7.02
N LEU A 137 -12.06 11.47 7.00
CA LEU A 137 -13.24 10.82 6.45
C LEU A 137 -14.13 10.29 7.59
N SER A 138 -15.44 10.40 7.43
CA SER A 138 -16.38 9.67 8.28
C SER A 138 -16.31 8.15 7.98
N PRO A 139 -16.83 7.28 8.87
CA PRO A 139 -16.91 5.82 8.60
C PRO A 139 -17.67 5.51 7.31
N GLU A 140 -18.73 6.25 7.03
CA GLU A 140 -19.56 6.09 5.82
C GLU A 140 -18.78 6.49 4.57
N GLU A 141 -18.07 7.62 4.60
CA GLU A 141 -17.21 8.10 3.51
C GLU A 141 -16.06 7.13 3.23
N LYS A 142 -15.43 6.58 4.29
CA LYS A 142 -14.39 5.53 4.15
C LYS A 142 -14.96 4.30 3.44
N THR A 143 -16.13 3.82 3.86
CA THR A 143 -16.81 2.67 3.24
C THR A 143 -17.14 2.95 1.78
N GLN A 144 -17.65 4.13 1.47
CA GLN A 144 -17.98 4.55 0.11
C GLN A 144 -16.73 4.64 -0.77
N LEU A 145 -15.65 5.23 -0.25
CA LEU A 145 -14.37 5.34 -0.97
C LEU A 145 -13.82 3.96 -1.34
N LEU A 146 -13.80 3.01 -0.40
CA LEU A 146 -13.37 1.62 -0.65
C LEU A 146 -14.21 0.96 -1.75
N ALA A 147 -15.54 1.13 -1.71
CA ALA A 147 -16.44 0.58 -2.73
C ALA A 147 -16.17 1.19 -4.11
N LEU A 148 -15.95 2.51 -4.21
CA LEU A 148 -15.67 3.21 -5.46
C LEU A 148 -14.31 2.81 -6.05
N LEU A 149 -13.27 2.76 -5.22
CA LEU A 149 -11.94 2.30 -5.63
C LEU A 149 -11.97 0.84 -6.12
N THR A 150 -12.70 -0.03 -5.42
CA THR A 150 -12.88 -1.43 -5.81
C THR A 150 -13.50 -1.53 -7.21
N ARG A 151 -14.57 -0.78 -7.48
CA ARG A 151 -15.21 -0.74 -8.81
C ARG A 151 -14.27 -0.25 -9.90
N ILE A 152 -13.44 0.76 -9.61
CA ILE A 152 -12.48 1.31 -10.59
C ILE A 152 -11.43 0.25 -10.95
N HIS A 153 -10.81 -0.40 -9.95
CA HIS A 153 -9.72 -1.34 -10.24
C HIS A 153 -10.21 -2.72 -10.73
N GLN A 154 -11.49 -3.04 -10.56
CA GLN A 154 -12.13 -4.25 -11.10
C GLN A 154 -12.80 -4.01 -12.46
N ALA A 155 -12.89 -2.77 -12.91
CA ALA A 155 -13.42 -2.49 -14.23
C ALA A 155 -12.60 -3.27 -15.27
N PRO A 156 -13.27 -3.98 -16.23
CA PRO A 156 -12.56 -4.64 -17.31
C PRO A 156 -11.73 -3.59 -18.05
N SER A 157 -10.44 -3.88 -18.24
CA SER A 157 -9.59 -3.07 -19.13
C SER A 157 -10.21 -3.20 -20.51
N GLY A 158 -10.93 -2.18 -20.95
CA GLY A 158 -11.53 -2.15 -22.29
C GLY A 158 -10.44 -2.38 -23.34
N GLU A 159 -10.76 -3.22 -24.32
CA GLU A 159 -9.99 -3.39 -25.53
C GLU A 159 -9.79 -2.06 -26.26
#